data_9f020f3abaa8f82e5b01f192f98db8b4
#
_entry.id   9f020f3abaa8f82e5b01f192f98db8b4
#
_cell.length_a   1.000
_cell.length_b   1.000
_cell.length_c   1.000
_cell.angle_alpha   90.00
_cell.angle_beta   90.00
_cell.angle_gamma   90.00
#
_symmetry.space_group_name_H-M   'P 1'
#
loop_
_entity.id
_entity.type
_entity.pdbx_description
1 polymer ?
#
loop_
_entity_poly.entity_id
_entity_poly.type
_entity_poly.pdbx_seq_one_letter_code
_entity_poly.pdbx_strand_id
1 'polypeptide(L)'
;FNDQTVYLCEIADITSDKIAVDLKEKQNINTELPVDVTICSGLIKADKYEWLLQKATELGASSFIAVSMERSIVKLNEAKVVKKIERWQKIIKEAAEQSYRLVIPSIQFESNLKLICDTIDNYDYILIAYEEEAKDGELSNFKQTLQQFKAQDKVLMIFGPEGGLSENEISLFSNTSTVVGLGPRILRAETAPLYALSAISYEKELMG
;
A
#
# COMPACT_ATOMS: atom_id res chain seq x y z
N PHE A 1 -11.29 14.15 6.78
CA PHE A 1 -10.31 13.16 7.26
C PHE A 1 -9.97 13.26 8.76
N ASN A 2 -10.53 14.21 9.51
CA ASN A 2 -10.10 14.43 10.90
C ASN A 2 -10.62 13.36 11.88
N ASP A 3 -11.85 12.88 11.70
CA ASP A 3 -12.54 11.97 12.61
C ASP A 3 -13.07 10.69 11.93
N GLN A 4 -12.67 10.47 10.68
CA GLN A 4 -13.11 9.35 9.85
C GLN A 4 -14.64 9.23 9.76
N THR A 5 -15.34 10.37 9.88
CA THR A 5 -16.80 10.42 9.83
C THR A 5 -17.27 11.14 8.58
N VAL A 6 -18.28 10.59 7.92
CA VAL A 6 -18.92 11.18 6.76
C VAL A 6 -20.17 11.94 7.22
N TYR A 7 -20.32 13.16 6.72
CA TYR A 7 -21.49 14.00 6.97
C TYR A 7 -22.12 14.45 5.67
N LEU A 8 -23.44 14.39 5.61
CA LEU A 8 -24.21 15.12 4.63
C LEU A 8 -24.28 16.58 5.07
N CYS A 9 -23.85 17.50 4.21
CA CYS A 9 -23.80 18.93 4.50
C CYS A 9 -24.56 19.72 3.44
N GLU A 10 -25.04 20.90 3.84
CA GLU A 10 -25.54 21.91 2.94
C GLU A 10 -24.58 23.11 2.93
N ILE A 11 -24.30 23.66 1.76
CA ILE A 11 -23.43 24.84 1.65
C ILE A 11 -24.22 26.05 2.20
N ALA A 12 -23.70 26.66 3.27
CA ALA A 12 -24.29 27.83 3.89
C ALA A 12 -23.72 29.14 3.32
N ASP A 13 -22.42 29.17 3.02
CA ASP A 13 -21.75 30.35 2.45
C ASP A 13 -20.49 29.98 1.68
N ILE A 14 -20.14 30.77 0.67
CA ILE A 14 -18.92 30.63 -0.13
C ILE A 14 -18.20 31.96 -0.19
N THR A 15 -16.97 31.99 0.30
CA THR A 15 -16.08 33.13 0.17
C THR A 15 -14.90 32.79 -0.75
N SER A 16 -13.96 33.72 -0.99
CA SER A 16 -12.80 33.50 -1.85
C SER A 16 -11.86 32.39 -1.35
N ASP A 17 -11.86 32.11 -0.03
CA ASP A 17 -10.89 31.24 0.65
C ASP A 17 -11.54 30.18 1.55
N LYS A 18 -12.85 30.22 1.74
CA LYS A 18 -13.57 29.30 2.63
C LYS A 18 -14.97 28.96 2.08
N ILE A 19 -15.38 27.73 2.37
CA ILE A 19 -16.75 27.27 2.21
C ILE A 19 -17.28 26.91 3.60
N ALA A 20 -18.33 27.60 4.04
CA ALA A 20 -19.06 27.26 5.26
C ALA A 20 -20.15 26.26 4.94
N VAL A 21 -20.32 25.24 5.77
CA VAL A 21 -21.32 24.21 5.59
C VAL A 21 -22.12 23.97 6.87
N ASP A 22 -23.42 23.73 6.72
CA ASP A 22 -24.27 23.23 7.79
C ASP A 22 -24.29 21.71 7.77
N LEU A 23 -23.98 21.10 8.91
CA LEU A 23 -24.06 19.65 9.07
C LEU A 23 -25.52 19.24 9.16
N LYS A 24 -25.98 18.33 8.28
CA LYS A 24 -27.37 17.84 8.27
C LYS A 24 -27.48 16.47 8.92
N GLU A 25 -26.63 15.53 8.51
CA GLU A 25 -26.73 14.15 8.95
C GLU A 25 -25.37 13.47 8.97
N LYS A 26 -25.12 12.67 10.01
CA LYS A 26 -23.98 11.76 10.05
C LYS A 26 -24.31 10.50 9.23
N GLN A 27 -23.44 10.18 8.26
CA GLN A 27 -23.60 9.00 7.42
C GLN A 27 -22.79 7.83 8.00
N ASN A 28 -23.36 6.63 7.96
CA ASN A 28 -22.64 5.40 8.34
C ASN A 28 -22.05 4.74 7.08
N ILE A 29 -21.03 5.39 6.52
CA ILE A 29 -20.31 4.91 5.33
C ILE A 29 -18.89 4.58 5.74
N ASN A 30 -18.40 3.39 5.37
CA ASN A 30 -17.00 3.00 5.47
C ASN A 30 -16.51 2.58 4.08
N THR A 31 -15.44 3.21 3.62
CA THR A 31 -14.78 2.94 2.34
C THR A 31 -13.39 2.36 2.50
N GLU A 32 -12.99 2.05 3.74
CA GLU A 32 -11.69 1.47 4.02
C GLU A 32 -11.73 -0.05 3.91
N LEU A 33 -10.63 -0.65 3.45
CA LEU A 33 -10.45 -2.09 3.52
C LEU A 33 -10.59 -2.58 4.97
N PRO A 34 -11.19 -3.76 5.21
CA PRO A 34 -11.29 -4.29 6.57
C PRO A 34 -9.97 -4.72 7.18
N VAL A 35 -8.87 -4.71 6.42
CA VAL A 35 -7.50 -5.02 6.87
C VAL A 35 -6.55 -3.87 6.53
N ASP A 36 -5.56 -3.63 7.39
CA ASP A 36 -4.58 -2.55 7.23
C ASP A 36 -3.40 -3.02 6.38
N VAL A 37 -3.39 -2.71 5.09
CA VAL A 37 -2.35 -3.15 4.17
C VAL A 37 -1.29 -2.08 3.96
N THR A 38 -0.07 -2.36 4.42
CA THR A 38 1.13 -1.55 4.14
C THR A 38 1.84 -2.09 2.90
N ILE A 39 2.01 -1.25 1.88
CA ILE A 39 2.78 -1.57 0.68
C ILE A 39 4.22 -1.12 0.86
N CYS A 40 5.13 -2.07 1.07
CA CYS A 40 6.57 -1.87 1.07
C CYS A 40 7.12 -2.20 -0.31
N SER A 41 7.61 -1.22 -1.03
CA SER A 41 8.04 -1.42 -2.43
C SER A 41 9.40 -0.81 -2.73
N GLY A 42 10.20 -1.54 -3.54
CA GLY A 42 11.42 -1.02 -4.11
C GLY A 42 11.17 0.19 -5.00
N LEU A 43 12.10 1.15 -4.98
CA LEU A 43 12.00 2.32 -5.84
C LEU A 43 12.09 1.94 -7.32
N ILE A 44 11.11 2.38 -8.09
CA ILE A 44 11.04 2.27 -9.55
C ILE A 44 11.04 3.66 -10.20
N LYS A 45 10.99 3.75 -11.53
CA LYS A 45 10.95 5.03 -12.24
C LYS A 45 9.84 5.94 -11.73
N ALA A 46 10.13 7.24 -11.63
CA ALA A 46 9.32 8.21 -10.89
C ALA A 46 7.84 8.26 -11.32
N ASP A 47 7.57 8.26 -12.63
CA ASP A 47 6.21 8.26 -13.18
C ASP A 47 5.41 7.01 -12.79
N LYS A 48 6.06 5.86 -12.83
CA LYS A 48 5.47 4.58 -12.42
C LYS A 48 5.25 4.48 -10.91
N TYR A 49 6.18 5.04 -10.12
CA TYR A 49 6.03 5.04 -8.67
C TYR A 49 4.86 5.93 -8.23
N GLU A 50 4.74 7.11 -8.82
CA GLU A 50 3.62 8.02 -8.58
C GLU A 50 2.28 7.41 -9.00
N TRP A 51 2.25 6.69 -10.13
CA TRP A 51 1.07 5.94 -10.57
C TRP A 51 0.71 4.79 -9.61
N LEU A 52 1.72 4.04 -9.12
CA LEU A 52 1.52 2.99 -8.12
C LEU A 52 0.87 3.57 -6.86
N LEU A 53 1.43 4.66 -6.32
CA LEU A 53 0.90 5.31 -5.10
C LEU A 53 -0.55 5.75 -5.29
N GLN A 54 -0.86 6.39 -6.43
CA GLN A 54 -2.22 6.80 -6.75
C GLN A 54 -3.18 5.60 -6.77
N LYS A 55 -2.86 4.57 -7.57
CA LYS A 55 -3.76 3.42 -7.75
C LYS A 55 -3.84 2.51 -6.53
N ALA A 56 -2.75 2.32 -5.81
CA ALA A 56 -2.78 1.57 -4.56
C ALA A 56 -3.59 2.29 -3.46
N THR A 57 -3.58 3.64 -3.45
CA THR A 57 -4.46 4.42 -2.58
C THR A 57 -5.93 4.19 -2.94
N GLU A 58 -6.30 4.26 -4.22
CA GLU A 58 -7.66 3.98 -4.69
C GLU A 58 -8.12 2.56 -4.32
N LEU A 59 -7.20 1.60 -4.27
CA LEU A 59 -7.45 0.19 -3.93
C LEU A 59 -7.37 -0.12 -2.44
N GLY A 60 -7.25 0.88 -1.57
CA GLY A 60 -7.37 0.72 -0.13
C GLY A 60 -6.07 0.52 0.65
N ALA A 61 -4.87 0.71 0.06
CA ALA A 61 -3.63 0.67 0.84
C ALA A 61 -3.69 1.64 2.03
N SER A 62 -3.28 1.18 3.23
CA SER A 62 -3.32 1.98 4.47
C SER A 62 -2.05 2.80 4.67
N SER A 63 -0.92 2.32 4.16
CA SER A 63 0.36 3.05 4.21
C SER A 63 1.36 2.54 3.16
N PHE A 64 2.41 3.33 2.96
CA PHE A 64 3.47 3.04 1.99
C PHE A 64 4.85 3.16 2.63
N ILE A 65 5.74 2.23 2.27
CA ILE A 65 7.16 2.29 2.59
C ILE A 65 7.95 2.20 1.28
N ALA A 66 8.52 3.32 0.86
CA ALA A 66 9.42 3.38 -0.28
C ALA A 66 10.82 2.94 0.16
N VAL A 67 11.42 1.96 -0.50
CA VAL A 67 12.71 1.40 -0.06
C VAL A 67 13.74 1.44 -1.18
N SER A 68 14.98 1.84 -0.85
CA SER A 68 16.14 1.59 -1.71
C SER A 68 16.58 0.13 -1.55
N MET A 69 16.25 -0.70 -2.54
CA MET A 69 16.62 -2.11 -2.57
C MET A 69 17.89 -2.36 -3.40
N GLU A 70 18.51 -3.52 -3.23
CA GLU A 70 19.79 -3.86 -3.89
C GLU A 70 19.71 -3.72 -5.42
N ARG A 71 18.61 -4.20 -6.02
CA ARG A 71 18.38 -4.18 -7.46
C ARG A 71 17.58 -2.97 -7.96
N SER A 72 17.37 -1.95 -7.09
CA SER A 72 16.75 -0.69 -7.52
C SER A 72 17.68 0.10 -8.46
N ILE A 73 17.19 0.42 -9.65
CA ILE A 73 17.88 1.29 -10.61
C ILE A 73 17.84 2.75 -10.12
N VAL A 74 16.71 3.13 -9.50
CA VAL A 74 16.50 4.47 -8.95
C VAL A 74 17.06 4.51 -7.54
N LYS A 75 17.92 5.52 -7.28
CA LYS A 75 18.44 5.81 -5.93
C LYS A 75 18.07 7.23 -5.55
N LEU A 76 17.58 7.39 -4.34
CA LEU A 76 17.33 8.70 -3.75
C LEU A 76 18.47 9.03 -2.79
N ASN A 77 19.00 10.25 -2.91
CA ASN A 77 19.87 10.82 -1.88
C ASN A 77 19.02 11.57 -0.85
N GLU A 78 19.53 11.71 0.36
CA GLU A 78 18.83 12.33 1.49
C GLU A 78 18.26 13.73 1.16
N ALA A 79 19.01 14.54 0.40
CA ALA A 79 18.57 15.87 0.00
C ALA A 79 17.30 15.89 -0.88
N LYS A 80 17.03 14.78 -1.58
CA LYS A 80 15.85 14.63 -2.47
C LYS A 80 14.67 13.93 -1.80
N VAL A 81 14.92 13.19 -0.71
CA VAL A 81 13.90 12.39 -0.03
C VAL A 81 12.75 13.28 0.44
N VAL A 82 13.02 14.34 1.18
CA VAL A 82 12.00 15.24 1.74
C VAL A 82 11.05 15.75 0.65
N LYS A 83 11.58 16.32 -0.42
CA LYS A 83 10.76 16.84 -1.54
C LYS A 83 9.97 15.72 -2.24
N LYS A 84 10.51 14.50 -2.30
CA LYS A 84 9.79 13.37 -2.87
C LYS A 84 8.65 12.90 -1.99
N ILE A 85 8.87 12.79 -0.69
CA ILE A 85 7.82 12.44 0.29
C ILE A 85 6.69 13.47 0.24
N GLU A 86 6.99 14.78 0.25
CA GLU A 86 5.98 15.84 0.13
C GLU A 86 5.13 15.68 -1.16
N ARG A 87 5.79 15.44 -2.29
CA ARG A 87 5.09 15.22 -3.57
C ARG A 87 4.23 13.95 -3.55
N TRP A 88 4.77 12.85 -3.05
CA TRP A 88 4.06 11.57 -2.95
C TRP A 88 2.87 11.67 -2.00
N GLN A 89 3.03 12.32 -0.85
CA GLN A 89 1.94 12.55 0.10
C GLN A 89 0.81 13.38 -0.52
N LYS A 90 1.13 14.34 -1.39
CA LYS A 90 0.12 15.10 -2.14
C LYS A 90 -0.65 14.20 -3.12
N ILE A 91 0.02 13.34 -3.87
CA ILE A 91 -0.61 12.39 -4.80
C ILE A 91 -1.53 11.43 -4.05
N ILE A 92 -1.06 10.88 -2.92
CA ILE A 92 -1.83 9.98 -2.05
C ILE A 92 -3.08 10.70 -1.53
N LYS A 93 -2.92 11.93 -1.06
CA LYS A 93 -4.05 12.75 -0.58
C LYS A 93 -5.09 12.97 -1.68
N GLU A 94 -4.67 13.42 -2.87
CA GLU A 94 -5.56 13.64 -4.01
C GLU A 94 -6.29 12.36 -4.44
N ALA A 95 -5.60 11.21 -4.41
CA ALA A 95 -6.19 9.91 -4.71
C ALA A 95 -7.21 9.49 -3.63
N ALA A 96 -6.90 9.69 -2.35
CA ALA A 96 -7.82 9.39 -1.24
C ALA A 96 -9.09 10.25 -1.32
N GLU A 97 -8.96 11.53 -1.63
CA GLU A 97 -10.10 12.45 -1.83
C GLU A 97 -10.98 12.00 -3.01
N GLN A 98 -10.38 11.65 -4.12
CA GLN A 98 -11.10 11.22 -5.33
C GLN A 98 -11.82 9.87 -5.13
N SER A 99 -11.25 8.97 -4.36
CA SER A 99 -11.82 7.64 -4.07
C SER A 99 -12.71 7.61 -2.82
N TYR A 100 -13.04 8.76 -2.26
CA TYR A 100 -13.89 8.92 -1.06
C TYR A 100 -13.37 8.16 0.17
N ARG A 101 -12.07 8.01 0.31
CA ARG A 101 -11.47 7.38 1.47
C ARG A 101 -11.61 8.24 2.71
N LEU A 102 -11.72 7.60 3.87
CA LEU A 102 -11.85 8.26 5.18
C LEU A 102 -10.48 8.56 5.80
N VAL A 103 -9.43 7.87 5.34
CA VAL A 103 -8.06 8.00 5.81
C VAL A 103 -7.14 8.34 4.64
N ILE A 104 -6.22 9.29 4.85
CA ILE A 104 -5.14 9.57 3.91
C ILE A 104 -3.96 8.65 4.29
N PRO A 105 -3.55 7.70 3.43
CA PRO A 105 -2.40 6.86 3.69
C PRO A 105 -1.12 7.66 3.93
N SER A 106 -0.30 7.20 4.85
CA SER A 106 1.04 7.77 5.07
C SER A 106 2.06 7.15 4.12
N ILE A 107 3.16 7.88 3.88
CA ILE A 107 4.32 7.36 3.15
C ILE A 107 5.60 7.71 3.88
N GLN A 108 6.49 6.74 3.99
CA GLN A 108 7.85 6.91 4.48
C GLN A 108 8.87 6.34 3.50
N PHE A 109 10.12 6.71 3.69
CA PHE A 109 11.25 6.21 2.90
C PHE A 109 12.29 5.57 3.79
N GLU A 110 12.76 4.39 3.38
CA GLU A 110 13.86 3.69 4.04
C GLU A 110 15.04 3.47 3.08
N SER A 111 16.24 3.71 3.59
CA SER A 111 17.46 3.63 2.78
C SER A 111 17.87 2.21 2.41
N ASN A 112 17.37 1.21 3.12
CA ASN A 112 17.53 -0.21 2.81
C ASN A 112 16.43 -1.04 3.49
N LEU A 113 16.21 -2.26 2.98
CA LEU A 113 15.13 -3.14 3.43
C LEU A 113 15.39 -3.71 4.86
N LYS A 114 16.63 -3.76 5.31
CA LYS A 114 16.97 -4.25 6.65
C LYS A 114 16.33 -3.40 7.76
N LEU A 115 16.14 -2.10 7.53
CA LEU A 115 15.50 -1.20 8.51
C LEU A 115 14.04 -1.58 8.79
N ILE A 116 13.39 -2.29 7.86
CA ILE A 116 12.04 -2.78 8.04
C ILE A 116 11.99 -3.92 9.07
N CYS A 117 13.09 -4.69 9.23
CA CYS A 117 13.14 -5.78 10.20
C CYS A 117 12.90 -5.32 11.64
N ASP A 118 13.21 -4.07 11.97
CA ASP A 118 12.97 -3.51 13.31
C ASP A 118 11.50 -3.18 13.57
N THR A 119 10.65 -3.26 12.54
CA THR A 119 9.23 -2.92 12.61
C THR A 119 8.28 -4.08 12.37
N ILE A 120 8.81 -5.28 12.12
CA ILE A 120 8.02 -6.47 11.75
C ILE A 120 7.02 -6.88 12.81
N ASP A 121 7.35 -6.67 14.10
CA ASP A 121 6.46 -7.00 15.23
C ASP A 121 5.17 -6.15 15.27
N ASN A 122 5.10 -5.11 14.43
CA ASN A 122 3.89 -4.28 14.30
C ASN A 122 2.87 -4.90 13.33
N TYR A 123 3.19 -6.00 12.66
CA TYR A 123 2.34 -6.63 11.65
C TYR A 123 1.94 -8.05 12.07
N ASP A 124 0.68 -8.39 11.79
CA ASP A 124 0.14 -9.74 12.01
C ASP A 124 0.58 -10.69 10.89
N TYR A 125 0.75 -10.15 9.68
CA TYR A 125 1.22 -10.91 8.51
C TYR A 125 2.27 -10.13 7.74
N ILE A 126 3.32 -10.84 7.31
CA ILE A 126 4.34 -10.31 6.41
C ILE A 126 4.37 -11.21 5.16
N LEU A 127 4.08 -10.63 4.00
CA LEU A 127 4.09 -11.34 2.74
C LEU A 127 5.15 -10.76 1.81
N ILE A 128 5.92 -11.63 1.18
CA ILE A 128 6.91 -11.26 0.16
C ILE A 128 6.40 -11.75 -1.19
N ALA A 129 6.09 -10.83 -2.10
CA ALA A 129 5.75 -11.15 -3.47
C ALA A 129 7.03 -11.52 -4.25
N TYR A 130 7.20 -12.79 -4.56
CA TYR A 130 8.39 -13.29 -5.23
C TYR A 130 8.02 -14.16 -6.44
N GLU A 131 8.52 -13.80 -7.62
CA GLU A 131 8.10 -14.42 -8.87
C GLU A 131 8.59 -15.86 -9.05
N GLU A 132 9.72 -16.25 -8.44
CA GLU A 132 10.25 -17.60 -8.56
C GLU A 132 9.31 -18.64 -7.93
N GLU A 133 8.64 -18.32 -6.82
CA GLU A 133 7.64 -19.19 -6.19
C GLU A 133 6.49 -19.50 -7.15
N ALA A 134 6.07 -18.52 -7.96
CA ALA A 134 5.04 -18.74 -8.96
C ALA A 134 5.50 -19.66 -10.09
N LYS A 135 6.80 -19.65 -10.44
CA LYS A 135 7.39 -20.55 -11.44
C LYS A 135 7.49 -21.97 -10.91
N ASP A 136 7.75 -22.16 -9.64
CA ASP A 136 7.83 -23.48 -8.99
C ASP A 136 6.46 -24.08 -8.70
N GLY A 137 5.38 -23.41 -9.12
CA GLY A 137 4.00 -23.90 -9.03
C GLY A 137 3.31 -23.62 -7.70
N GLU A 138 3.94 -22.90 -6.78
CA GLU A 138 3.31 -22.49 -5.52
C GLU A 138 2.41 -21.26 -5.76
N LEU A 139 1.15 -21.53 -5.99
CA LEU A 139 0.11 -20.52 -6.23
C LEU A 139 -0.92 -20.45 -5.10
N SER A 140 -0.80 -21.33 -4.09
CA SER A 140 -1.81 -21.49 -3.04
C SER A 140 -1.53 -20.62 -1.81
N ASN A 141 -0.27 -20.29 -1.50
CA ASN A 141 0.11 -19.55 -0.32
C ASN A 141 -0.60 -18.21 -0.20
N PHE A 142 -0.66 -17.44 -1.30
CA PHE A 142 -1.34 -16.15 -1.27
C PHE A 142 -2.83 -16.31 -0.95
N LYS A 143 -3.54 -17.20 -1.65
CA LYS A 143 -4.96 -17.47 -1.40
C LYS A 143 -5.21 -17.93 0.04
N GLN A 144 -4.42 -18.89 0.54
CA GLN A 144 -4.59 -19.44 1.88
C GLN A 144 -4.36 -18.37 2.94
N THR A 145 -3.36 -17.51 2.74
CA THR A 145 -3.07 -16.42 3.68
C THR A 145 -4.18 -15.36 3.66
N LEU A 146 -4.69 -14.98 2.48
CA LEU A 146 -5.82 -14.05 2.39
C LEU A 146 -7.04 -14.54 3.16
N GLN A 147 -7.34 -15.84 3.12
CA GLN A 147 -8.48 -16.42 3.82
C GLN A 147 -8.34 -16.34 5.35
N GLN A 148 -7.12 -16.28 5.87
CA GLN A 148 -6.85 -16.19 7.31
C GLN A 148 -6.99 -14.78 7.87
N PHE A 149 -6.89 -13.73 7.04
CA PHE A 149 -6.99 -12.35 7.50
C PHE A 149 -8.31 -12.09 8.21
N LYS A 150 -8.23 -11.38 9.33
CA LYS A 150 -9.36 -10.88 10.10
C LYS A 150 -9.46 -9.36 9.97
N ALA A 151 -10.61 -8.82 10.30
CA ALA A 151 -10.76 -7.37 10.35
C ALA A 151 -9.75 -6.74 11.30
N GLN A 152 -9.13 -5.65 10.84
CA GLN A 152 -8.08 -4.88 11.53
C GLN A 152 -6.70 -5.56 11.62
N ASP A 153 -6.51 -6.74 11.00
CA ASP A 153 -5.16 -7.31 10.88
C ASP A 153 -4.27 -6.36 10.07
N LYS A 154 -3.03 -6.23 10.52
CA LYS A 154 -1.99 -5.43 9.89
C LYS A 154 -1.13 -6.30 9.01
N VAL A 155 -1.13 -6.00 7.73
CA VAL A 155 -0.45 -6.78 6.69
C VAL A 155 0.66 -5.95 6.06
N LEU A 156 1.90 -6.42 6.14
CA LEU A 156 3.02 -5.87 5.38
C LEU A 156 3.21 -6.69 4.11
N MET A 157 3.10 -6.04 2.96
CA MET A 157 3.40 -6.67 1.67
C MET A 157 4.66 -6.07 1.05
N ILE A 158 5.66 -6.91 0.79
CA ILE A 158 6.97 -6.50 0.26
C ILE A 158 7.04 -6.85 -1.23
N PHE A 159 7.37 -5.85 -2.05
CA PHE A 159 7.49 -5.96 -3.51
C PHE A 159 8.86 -5.46 -3.97
N GLY A 160 9.53 -6.23 -4.81
CA GLY A 160 10.80 -5.84 -5.42
C GLY A 160 10.65 -4.70 -6.46
N PRO A 161 11.77 -4.02 -6.78
CA PRO A 161 11.85 -3.12 -7.93
C PRO A 161 11.81 -3.89 -9.26
N GLU A 162 12.07 -3.23 -10.40
CA GLU A 162 12.10 -3.89 -11.72
C GLU A 162 13.09 -5.06 -11.82
N GLY A 163 14.17 -5.03 -11.02
CA GLY A 163 15.17 -6.12 -10.93
C GLY A 163 14.79 -7.24 -9.95
N GLY A 164 13.60 -7.17 -9.33
CA GLY A 164 13.16 -8.12 -8.30
C GLY A 164 13.89 -7.96 -6.96
N LEU A 165 13.57 -8.81 -6.02
CA LEU A 165 14.28 -8.93 -4.73
C LEU A 165 15.54 -9.78 -4.90
N SER A 166 16.58 -9.49 -4.13
CA SER A 166 17.74 -10.37 -4.02
C SER A 166 17.49 -11.51 -3.00
N GLU A 167 18.23 -12.59 -3.11
CA GLU A 167 18.16 -13.69 -2.13
C GLU A 167 18.50 -13.20 -0.72
N ASN A 168 19.45 -12.27 -0.59
CA ASN A 168 19.79 -11.65 0.69
C ASN A 168 18.58 -10.89 1.28
N GLU A 169 17.87 -10.12 0.46
CA GLU A 169 16.69 -9.38 0.89
C GLU A 169 15.55 -10.29 1.33
N ILE A 170 15.32 -11.40 0.63
CA ILE A 170 14.34 -12.42 1.02
C ILE A 170 14.73 -13.07 2.34
N SER A 171 16.02 -13.42 2.50
CA SER A 171 16.53 -14.08 3.70
C SER A 171 16.39 -13.25 4.99
N LEU A 172 16.30 -11.92 4.89
CA LEU A 172 16.05 -11.04 6.04
C LEU A 172 14.74 -11.38 6.77
N PHE A 173 13.76 -11.94 6.07
CA PHE A 173 12.41 -12.21 6.59
C PHE A 173 12.07 -13.71 6.62
N SER A 174 13.03 -14.60 6.41
CA SER A 174 12.80 -16.04 6.21
C SER A 174 12.04 -16.72 7.36
N ASN A 175 12.16 -16.22 8.59
CA ASN A 175 11.51 -16.81 9.75
C ASN A 175 10.18 -16.14 10.13
N THR A 176 9.82 -15.03 9.48
CA THR A 176 8.69 -14.19 9.88
C THR A 176 7.72 -13.89 8.74
N SER A 177 8.07 -14.23 7.50
CA SER A 177 7.26 -13.94 6.33
C SER A 177 6.76 -15.19 5.63
N THR A 178 5.68 -15.02 4.88
CA THR A 178 5.20 -15.98 3.89
C THR A 178 5.58 -15.47 2.50
N VAL A 179 6.34 -16.27 1.75
CA VAL A 179 6.63 -15.98 0.35
C VAL A 179 5.43 -16.39 -0.49
N VAL A 180 4.99 -15.50 -1.39
CA VAL A 180 3.76 -15.68 -2.15
C VAL A 180 3.98 -15.41 -3.65
N GLY A 181 3.43 -16.29 -4.48
CA GLY A 181 3.27 -16.08 -5.91
C GLY A 181 1.96 -15.34 -6.22
N LEU A 182 2.00 -14.38 -7.13
CA LEU A 182 0.83 -13.61 -7.57
C LEU A 182 0.21 -14.14 -8.89
N GLY A 183 0.26 -15.44 -9.08
CA GLY A 183 -0.26 -16.10 -10.28
C GLY A 183 0.82 -16.42 -11.33
N PRO A 184 0.46 -17.08 -12.44
CA PRO A 184 1.44 -17.68 -13.37
C PRO A 184 2.10 -16.67 -14.33
N ARG A 185 1.75 -15.41 -14.26
CA ARG A 185 2.28 -14.36 -15.13
C ARG A 185 3.24 -13.47 -14.34
N ILE A 186 4.35 -13.09 -14.97
CA ILE A 186 5.25 -12.08 -14.41
C ILE A 186 4.54 -10.71 -14.46
N LEU A 187 4.32 -10.12 -13.31
CA LEU A 187 3.75 -8.79 -13.18
C LEU A 187 4.88 -7.74 -13.12
N ARG A 188 4.65 -6.59 -13.70
CA ARG A 188 5.55 -5.44 -13.53
C ARG A 188 5.54 -4.98 -12.07
N ALA A 189 6.64 -4.36 -11.63
CA ALA A 189 6.80 -3.88 -10.25
C ALA A 189 5.68 -2.92 -9.81
N GLU A 190 5.19 -2.08 -10.71
CA GLU A 190 4.05 -1.21 -10.47
C GLU A 190 2.69 -1.95 -10.46
N THR A 191 2.59 -3.11 -11.09
CA THR A 191 1.33 -3.87 -11.21
C THR A 191 1.12 -4.84 -10.06
N ALA A 192 2.18 -5.45 -9.54
CA ALA A 192 2.10 -6.48 -8.51
C ALA A 192 1.37 -6.02 -7.24
N PRO A 193 1.65 -4.83 -6.67
CA PRO A 193 0.93 -4.33 -5.51
C PRO A 193 -0.58 -4.12 -5.78
N LEU A 194 -0.93 -3.65 -6.98
CA LEU A 194 -2.33 -3.41 -7.34
C LEU A 194 -3.11 -4.71 -7.48
N TYR A 195 -2.48 -5.74 -8.08
CA TYR A 195 -3.07 -7.07 -8.15
C TYR A 195 -3.32 -7.64 -6.75
N ALA A 196 -2.34 -7.51 -5.85
CA ALA A 196 -2.47 -8.00 -4.48
C ALA A 196 -3.59 -7.28 -3.72
N LEU A 197 -3.65 -5.95 -3.78
CA LEU A 197 -4.73 -5.16 -3.16
C LEU A 197 -6.09 -5.51 -3.74
N SER A 198 -6.22 -5.68 -5.06
CA SER A 198 -7.47 -6.09 -5.70
C SER A 198 -7.92 -7.49 -5.25
N ALA A 199 -6.98 -8.42 -5.03
CA ALA A 199 -7.31 -9.75 -4.53
C ALA A 199 -7.76 -9.71 -3.06
N ILE A 200 -7.12 -8.87 -2.23
CA ILE A 200 -7.52 -8.64 -0.84
C ILE A 200 -8.92 -8.02 -0.77
N SER A 201 -9.16 -6.97 -1.54
CA SER A 201 -10.47 -6.31 -1.63
C SER A 201 -11.55 -7.31 -2.06
N TYR A 202 -11.31 -8.07 -3.12
CA TYR A 202 -12.26 -9.08 -3.59
C TYR A 202 -12.60 -10.11 -2.50
N GLU A 203 -11.58 -10.65 -1.82
CA GLU A 203 -11.77 -11.69 -0.78
C GLU A 203 -12.47 -11.13 0.46
N LYS A 204 -12.15 -9.89 0.88
CA LYS A 204 -12.58 -9.34 2.18
C LYS A 204 -13.80 -8.43 2.11
N GLU A 205 -14.11 -7.87 0.95
CA GLU A 205 -15.26 -6.97 0.78
C GLU A 205 -16.40 -7.59 -0.02
N LEU A 206 -16.08 -8.49 -1.00
CA LEU A 206 -17.09 -9.03 -1.91
C LEU A 206 -17.45 -10.49 -1.64
N MET A 207 -16.53 -11.26 -1.03
CA MET A 207 -16.74 -12.68 -0.71
C MET A 207 -16.93 -12.94 0.78
N GLY A 208 -16.63 -11.95 1.64
CA GLY A 208 -16.72 -12.01 3.10
C GLY A 208 -18.12 -11.88 3.68
#